data_c1b388707a74df7ec6efb65a4433de7e
#
_entry.id   c1b388707a74df7ec6efb65a4433de7e
#
_cell.length_a   1.000
_cell.length_b   1.000
_cell.length_c   1.000
_cell.angle_alpha   90.00
_cell.angle_beta   90.00
_cell.angle_gamma   90.00
#
_symmetry.space_group_name_H-M   'P 1'
#
loop_
_entity.id
_entity.type
_entity.pdbx_description
1 polymer ?
#
loop_
_entity_poly.entity_id
_entity_poly.type
_entity_poly.pdbx_seq_one_letter_code
_entity_poly.pdbx_strand_id
1 'polypeptide(L)'
;MRRFLLSAAAVLTTAVLNAQEAITPDVLRKLQAGETAGAADKAIRNAMARTSVSVLASDVSALQMGDTHFTYEVPVRSITDQQSSGRCWLFTGMNVLRHKAVRRHNLKDLELSQVYLFFWDQLEKSNLFLQSVIDTRKQPVDDRLVDWLFQNPLSDGGTFCGVYDLARKYGVVPREVMPETWSSNHTSQISMLLKWKLREMALGYRKMHEEGKSLREIEARKVEDLKTVWHILTLAYGIPPASFSWTQRDAKDQFVSTREYTPQEFYQTFMDADAEYVMVMNDPLREYYKVYEIEYDRHTYDGRNWVYLNLPADEIKPLGIASLRDTTAMYFSCDVGKYFNRDNGTLDLRNFDYGSLLGTTFNMNKRERILTHASASSHAMTLIGVDVDTLTNKVSKWEIENSWGKSSGWNGKLVMTDEWFDEYMFRLVINTKYVPQKYLDMYRQKPVRLPAWDPLFASGDE
;
A
#
# COMPACT_ATOMS: atom_id res chain seq x y z
N MET A 1 16.02 -20.34 -65.59
CA MET A 1 15.65 -18.94 -65.37
C MET A 1 14.32 -18.68 -64.69
N ARG A 2 13.30 -19.56 -64.71
CA ARG A 2 11.99 -19.33 -64.05
C ARG A 2 11.95 -19.53 -62.51
N ARG A 3 12.92 -20.22 -61.92
CA ARG A 3 12.95 -20.46 -60.45
C ARG A 3 13.58 -19.33 -59.64
N PHE A 4 14.38 -18.48 -60.25
CA PHE A 4 15.00 -17.32 -59.57
C PHE A 4 14.06 -16.11 -59.44
N LEU A 5 13.08 -15.97 -60.32
CA LEU A 5 12.13 -14.85 -60.31
C LEU A 5 11.04 -15.01 -59.23
N LEU A 6 10.70 -16.27 -58.85
CA LEU A 6 9.72 -16.52 -57.79
C LEU A 6 10.32 -16.29 -56.38
N SER A 7 11.63 -16.50 -56.20
CA SER A 7 12.29 -16.23 -54.90
C SER A 7 12.49 -14.73 -54.65
N ALA A 8 12.70 -13.92 -55.69
CA ALA A 8 12.82 -12.47 -55.55
C ALA A 8 11.49 -11.80 -55.22
N ALA A 9 10.37 -12.30 -55.77
CA ALA A 9 9.04 -11.79 -55.50
C ALA A 9 8.56 -12.10 -54.04
N ALA A 10 8.91 -13.28 -53.52
CA ALA A 10 8.56 -13.65 -52.13
C ALA A 10 9.33 -12.84 -51.10
N VAL A 11 10.61 -12.49 -51.37
CA VAL A 11 11.43 -11.67 -50.45
C VAL A 11 10.93 -10.20 -50.47
N LEU A 12 10.49 -9.67 -51.57
CA LEU A 12 9.95 -8.33 -51.70
C LEU A 12 8.59 -8.19 -51.00
N THR A 13 7.74 -9.20 -51.03
CA THR A 13 6.44 -9.16 -50.34
C THR A 13 6.56 -9.27 -48.81
N THR A 14 7.51 -10.05 -48.28
CA THR A 14 7.77 -10.10 -46.84
C THR A 14 8.41 -8.80 -46.31
N ALA A 15 9.26 -8.14 -47.09
CA ALA A 15 9.84 -6.85 -46.73
C ALA A 15 8.80 -5.72 -46.68
N VAL A 16 7.77 -5.76 -47.55
CA VAL A 16 6.69 -4.75 -47.57
C VAL A 16 5.72 -4.95 -46.40
N LEU A 17 5.47 -6.18 -45.95
CA LEU A 17 4.59 -6.45 -44.78
C LEU A 17 5.25 -6.01 -43.47
N ASN A 18 6.54 -6.18 -43.31
CA ASN A 18 7.29 -5.71 -42.13
C ASN A 18 7.53 -4.19 -42.10
N ALA A 19 7.33 -3.50 -43.23
CA ALA A 19 7.55 -2.07 -43.32
C ALA A 19 6.41 -1.21 -42.71
N GLN A 20 5.26 -1.80 -42.39
CA GLN A 20 4.15 -1.11 -41.74
C GLN A 20 4.24 -1.10 -40.22
N GLU A 21 5.02 -2.01 -39.59
CA GLU A 21 5.17 -2.14 -38.14
C GLU A 21 6.32 -1.29 -37.56
N ALA A 22 7.26 -0.88 -38.40
CA ALA A 22 8.40 -0.08 -38.00
C ALA A 22 8.19 1.42 -38.33
N ILE A 23 8.85 2.29 -37.56
CA ILE A 23 8.95 3.72 -37.92
C ILE A 23 9.87 3.85 -39.13
N THR A 24 9.30 3.76 -40.31
CA THR A 24 10.03 3.90 -41.56
C THR A 24 10.33 5.38 -41.86
N PRO A 25 11.26 5.68 -42.81
CA PRO A 25 11.49 7.06 -43.28
C PRO A 25 10.24 7.76 -43.75
N ASP A 26 9.27 7.03 -44.33
CA ASP A 26 7.97 7.59 -44.75
C ASP A 26 7.09 7.96 -43.55
N VAL A 27 7.01 7.11 -42.55
CA VAL A 27 6.30 7.41 -41.29
C VAL A 27 6.96 8.60 -40.61
N LEU A 28 8.30 8.62 -40.52
CA LEU A 28 9.02 9.75 -39.92
C LEU A 28 8.75 11.08 -40.62
N ARG A 29 8.75 11.09 -41.97
CA ARG A 29 8.39 12.30 -42.75
C ARG A 29 6.96 12.77 -42.46
N LYS A 30 6.00 11.86 -42.34
CA LYS A 30 4.61 12.19 -41.97
C LYS A 30 4.49 12.80 -40.59
N LEU A 31 5.21 12.23 -39.60
CA LEU A 31 5.24 12.76 -38.23
C LEU A 31 5.84 14.17 -38.21
N GLN A 32 6.96 14.39 -38.89
CA GLN A 32 7.62 15.69 -38.96
C GLN A 32 6.79 16.75 -39.74
N ALA A 33 6.08 16.35 -40.79
CA ALA A 33 5.24 17.24 -41.56
C ALA A 33 3.97 17.69 -40.81
N GLY A 34 3.50 16.89 -39.84
CA GLY A 34 2.36 17.23 -38.98
C GLY A 34 2.72 18.20 -37.85
N GLU A 35 4.02 18.39 -37.57
CA GLU A 35 4.46 19.25 -36.50
C GLU A 35 4.55 20.72 -36.91
N THR A 36 3.49 21.49 -36.67
CA THR A 36 3.46 22.95 -36.83
C THR A 36 3.85 23.60 -35.52
N ALA A 37 5.14 23.88 -35.34
CA ALA A 37 5.64 24.57 -34.16
C ALA A 37 5.25 26.05 -34.16
N GLY A 38 4.13 26.39 -33.56
CA GLY A 38 3.72 27.76 -33.28
C GLY A 38 4.60 28.47 -32.23
N ALA A 39 4.37 29.77 -32.07
CA ALA A 39 5.08 30.53 -31.00
C ALA A 39 4.78 29.98 -29.61
N ALA A 40 3.56 29.48 -29.34
CA ALA A 40 3.16 28.86 -28.10
C ALA A 40 3.94 27.57 -27.86
N ASP A 41 4.06 26.66 -28.86
CA ASP A 41 4.80 25.41 -28.74
C ASP A 41 6.29 25.64 -28.46
N LYS A 42 6.85 26.69 -29.07
CA LYS A 42 8.24 27.11 -28.76
C LYS A 42 8.39 27.56 -27.32
N ALA A 43 7.43 28.34 -26.81
CA ALA A 43 7.45 28.81 -25.43
C ALA A 43 7.31 27.60 -24.43
N ILE A 44 6.38 26.69 -24.68
CA ILE A 44 6.16 25.49 -23.90
C ILE A 44 7.42 24.61 -23.93
N ARG A 45 8.02 24.34 -25.09
CA ARG A 45 9.28 23.57 -25.20
C ARG A 45 10.41 24.18 -24.38
N ASN A 46 10.57 25.52 -24.44
CA ASN A 46 11.58 26.23 -23.65
C ASN A 46 11.32 26.13 -22.13
N ALA A 47 10.07 26.19 -21.71
CA ALA A 47 9.66 26.04 -20.32
C ALA A 47 9.88 24.58 -19.83
N MET A 48 9.43 23.58 -20.59
CA MET A 48 9.61 22.16 -20.25
C MET A 48 11.08 21.73 -20.21
N ALA A 49 11.95 22.38 -20.98
CA ALA A 49 13.39 22.11 -20.92
C ALA A 49 14.06 22.57 -19.59
N ARG A 50 13.37 23.34 -18.77
CA ARG A 50 13.93 23.96 -17.54
C ARG A 50 13.08 23.77 -16.30
N THR A 51 11.84 23.31 -16.43
CA THR A 51 10.87 23.20 -15.34
C THR A 51 10.14 21.86 -15.44
N SER A 52 9.78 21.28 -14.30
CA SER A 52 9.06 20.01 -14.28
C SER A 52 7.67 20.15 -14.90
N VAL A 53 7.21 19.06 -15.54
CA VAL A 53 5.89 19.00 -16.18
C VAL A 53 4.78 19.29 -15.18
N SER A 54 4.87 18.79 -13.95
CA SER A 54 3.88 19.03 -12.91
C SER A 54 3.74 20.51 -12.53
N VAL A 55 4.84 21.25 -12.46
CA VAL A 55 4.80 22.70 -12.19
C VAL A 55 4.10 23.44 -13.33
N LEU A 56 4.40 23.09 -14.59
CA LEU A 56 3.80 23.75 -15.76
C LEU A 56 2.32 23.38 -15.97
N ALA A 57 1.93 22.17 -15.60
CA ALA A 57 0.55 21.72 -15.68
C ALA A 57 -0.29 22.11 -14.46
N SER A 58 0.31 22.70 -13.42
CA SER A 58 -0.41 23.09 -12.20
C SER A 58 -1.48 24.12 -12.54
N ASP A 59 -2.73 23.83 -12.16
CA ASP A 59 -3.85 24.72 -12.37
C ASP A 59 -3.88 25.78 -11.25
N VAL A 60 -3.65 27.03 -11.63
CA VAL A 60 -3.64 28.16 -10.70
C VAL A 60 -4.98 28.34 -9.99
N SER A 61 -6.10 27.97 -10.63
CA SER A 61 -7.43 28.04 -10.04
C SER A 61 -7.67 27.01 -8.95
N ALA A 62 -6.96 25.87 -9.02
CA ALA A 62 -7.00 24.80 -8.02
C ALA A 62 -6.01 25.03 -6.85
N LEU A 63 -5.09 25.99 -6.95
CA LEU A 63 -4.08 26.28 -5.91
C LEU A 63 -4.66 26.89 -4.64
N GLN A 64 -5.90 27.34 -4.65
CA GLN A 64 -6.57 27.81 -3.45
C GLN A 64 -6.92 26.60 -2.59
N MET A 65 -6.16 26.40 -1.50
CA MET A 65 -6.57 25.45 -0.45
C MET A 65 -7.97 25.82 0.00
N GLY A 66 -8.92 24.90 -0.21
CA GLY A 66 -10.26 25.05 0.30
C GLY A 66 -10.27 25.15 1.83
N ASP A 67 -11.41 25.50 2.37
CA ASP A 67 -11.70 25.44 3.79
C ASP A 67 -11.24 24.09 4.39
N THR A 68 -10.55 24.13 5.53
CA THR A 68 -10.08 22.98 6.31
C THR A 68 -11.07 22.53 7.38
N HIS A 69 -12.30 23.02 7.34
CA HIS A 69 -13.39 22.56 8.21
C HIS A 69 -13.93 21.22 7.72
N PHE A 70 -14.21 20.31 8.66
CA PHE A 70 -14.84 19.02 8.40
C PHE A 70 -16.02 18.82 9.35
N THR A 71 -17.11 18.28 8.84
CA THR A 71 -18.33 18.00 9.63
C THR A 71 -18.06 16.97 10.72
N TYR A 72 -17.28 15.94 10.40
CA TYR A 72 -16.81 14.93 11.36
C TYR A 72 -15.30 14.76 11.23
N GLU A 73 -14.60 14.84 12.38
CA GLU A 73 -13.14 14.73 12.43
C GLU A 73 -12.70 13.92 13.65
N VAL A 74 -11.71 13.07 13.48
CA VAL A 74 -11.00 12.36 14.54
C VAL A 74 -9.82 13.22 15.00
N PRO A 75 -9.74 13.62 16.27
CA PRO A 75 -8.63 14.42 16.77
C PRO A 75 -7.30 13.67 16.68
N VAL A 76 -6.33 14.24 15.98
CA VAL A 76 -4.97 13.74 15.86
C VAL A 76 -4.05 14.50 16.81
N ARG A 77 -3.30 13.82 17.68
CA ARG A 77 -2.39 14.42 18.66
C ARG A 77 -0.99 14.64 18.13
N SER A 78 -0.46 13.64 17.42
CA SER A 78 0.87 13.67 16.81
C SER A 78 0.84 13.06 15.43
N ILE A 79 1.76 13.51 14.56
CA ILE A 79 1.94 13.00 13.21
C ILE A 79 3.19 12.13 13.18
N THR A 80 3.06 10.96 12.58
CA THR A 80 4.16 9.99 12.41
C THR A 80 4.95 10.26 11.12
N ASP A 81 6.17 9.71 11.07
CA ASP A 81 7.06 9.84 9.91
C ASP A 81 7.72 8.50 9.60
N GLN A 82 7.35 7.88 8.47
CA GLN A 82 7.89 6.61 8.02
C GLN A 82 9.29 6.73 7.38
N GLN A 83 9.74 7.96 7.12
CA GLN A 83 11.01 8.24 6.47
C GLN A 83 11.15 7.51 5.10
N SER A 84 12.34 7.06 4.76
CA SER A 84 12.66 6.35 3.52
C SER A 84 12.38 4.84 3.66
N SER A 85 11.13 4.47 3.95
CA SER A 85 10.71 3.07 4.13
C SER A 85 9.35 2.79 3.51
N GLY A 86 9.10 1.56 3.07
CA GLY A 86 7.81 1.09 2.52
C GLY A 86 6.77 0.74 3.59
N ARG A 87 6.89 1.26 4.82
CA ARG A 87 6.08 0.91 5.98
C ARG A 87 4.79 1.73 6.14
N CYS A 88 4.30 2.42 5.10
CA CYS A 88 3.06 3.22 5.18
C CYS A 88 1.88 2.43 5.75
N TRP A 89 1.74 1.17 5.34
CA TRP A 89 0.70 0.25 5.83
C TRP A 89 0.75 0.06 7.35
N LEU A 90 1.96 -0.06 7.90
CA LEU A 90 2.19 -0.30 9.33
C LEU A 90 1.94 0.97 10.14
N PHE A 91 2.48 2.12 9.69
CA PHE A 91 2.22 3.42 10.31
C PHE A 91 0.73 3.73 10.34
N THR A 92 0.04 3.56 9.21
CA THR A 92 -1.41 3.77 9.10
C THR A 92 -2.20 2.84 10.03
N GLY A 93 -1.90 1.53 10.00
CA GLY A 93 -2.62 0.59 10.85
C GLY A 93 -2.42 0.85 12.33
N MET A 94 -1.21 1.23 12.74
CA MET A 94 -0.92 1.59 14.13
C MET A 94 -1.55 2.94 14.52
N ASN A 95 -1.67 3.90 13.58
CA ASN A 95 -2.42 5.14 13.81
C ASN A 95 -3.90 4.86 14.08
N VAL A 96 -4.54 3.95 13.30
CA VAL A 96 -5.94 3.53 13.55
C VAL A 96 -6.10 2.96 14.98
N LEU A 97 -5.17 2.11 15.42
CA LEU A 97 -5.21 1.53 16.78
C LEU A 97 -5.01 2.60 17.86
N ARG A 98 -3.99 3.48 17.71
CA ARG A 98 -3.63 4.45 18.75
C ARG A 98 -4.69 5.54 18.95
N HIS A 99 -5.35 6.05 17.90
CA HIS A 99 -6.35 7.11 18.05
C HIS A 99 -7.50 6.67 18.96
N LYS A 100 -7.96 5.44 18.80
CA LYS A 100 -8.99 4.86 19.65
C LYS A 100 -8.50 4.67 21.09
N ALA A 101 -7.26 4.21 21.27
CA ALA A 101 -6.63 4.02 22.58
C ALA A 101 -6.49 5.37 23.33
N VAL A 102 -5.95 6.39 22.67
CA VAL A 102 -5.78 7.74 23.24
C VAL A 102 -7.11 8.28 23.76
N ARG A 103 -8.17 8.19 22.96
CA ARG A 103 -9.51 8.65 23.36
C ARG A 103 -10.10 7.80 24.49
N ARG A 104 -10.07 6.46 24.38
CA ARG A 104 -10.68 5.53 25.35
C ARG A 104 -10.07 5.64 26.73
N HIS A 105 -8.75 5.79 26.79
CA HIS A 105 -8.00 5.86 28.04
C HIS A 105 -7.65 7.28 28.48
N ASN A 106 -8.22 8.30 27.79
CA ASN A 106 -7.94 9.71 28.06
C ASN A 106 -6.45 10.03 28.18
N LEU A 107 -5.62 9.50 27.24
CA LEU A 107 -4.18 9.67 27.25
C LEU A 107 -3.80 11.06 26.70
N LYS A 108 -2.67 11.60 27.18
CA LYS A 108 -2.05 12.79 26.59
C LYS A 108 -1.73 12.56 25.12
N ASP A 109 -1.02 11.50 24.84
CA ASP A 109 -0.69 10.96 23.52
C ASP A 109 -0.23 9.51 23.66
N LEU A 110 -0.16 8.79 22.57
CA LEU A 110 0.42 7.47 22.48
C LEU A 110 0.95 7.27 21.06
N GLU A 111 2.24 7.11 20.91
CA GLU A 111 2.83 6.62 19.68
C GLU A 111 3.32 5.18 19.91
N LEU A 112 2.92 4.27 19.03
CA LEU A 112 3.35 2.88 19.07
C LEU A 112 4.65 2.71 18.29
N SER A 113 5.50 1.77 18.71
CA SER A 113 6.75 1.47 18.03
C SER A 113 6.51 0.70 16.74
N GLN A 114 6.70 1.36 15.60
CA GLN A 114 6.57 0.72 14.30
C GLN A 114 7.70 -0.28 14.07
N VAL A 115 8.92 0.03 14.49
CA VAL A 115 10.06 -0.90 14.33
C VAL A 115 9.86 -2.20 15.12
N TYR A 116 9.13 -2.17 16.23
CA TYR A 116 8.79 -3.39 16.98
C TYR A 116 7.96 -4.36 16.14
N LEU A 117 6.83 -3.91 15.59
CA LEU A 117 6.01 -4.77 14.73
C LEU A 117 6.69 -5.08 13.40
N PHE A 118 7.49 -4.16 12.86
CA PHE A 118 8.24 -4.40 11.63
C PHE A 118 9.31 -5.49 11.80
N PHE A 119 9.96 -5.58 12.97
CA PHE A 119 10.85 -6.70 13.28
C PHE A 119 10.16 -8.05 13.10
N TRP A 120 8.98 -8.17 13.69
CA TRP A 120 8.19 -9.40 13.61
C TRP A 120 7.65 -9.65 12.20
N ASP A 121 7.23 -8.60 11.51
CA ASP A 121 6.82 -8.66 10.09
C ASP A 121 7.91 -9.26 9.21
N GLN A 122 9.12 -8.75 9.31
CA GLN A 122 10.23 -9.21 8.49
C GLN A 122 10.65 -10.66 8.84
N LEU A 123 10.58 -11.05 10.10
CA LEU A 123 10.84 -12.43 10.52
C LEU A 123 9.74 -13.38 9.99
N GLU A 124 8.50 -13.01 10.14
CA GLU A 124 7.35 -13.82 9.70
C GLU A 124 7.26 -13.95 8.18
N LYS A 125 7.46 -12.88 7.44
CA LYS A 125 7.54 -12.93 5.97
C LYS A 125 8.72 -13.77 5.49
N SER A 126 9.85 -13.71 6.17
CA SER A 126 10.98 -14.60 5.88
C SER A 126 10.60 -16.06 6.08
N ASN A 127 9.93 -16.39 7.18
CA ASN A 127 9.40 -17.73 7.41
C ASN A 127 8.35 -18.15 6.39
N LEU A 128 7.42 -17.24 6.04
CA LEU A 128 6.39 -17.48 5.01
C LEU A 128 7.02 -17.83 3.67
N PHE A 129 7.99 -17.05 3.21
CA PHE A 129 8.70 -17.32 1.97
C PHE A 129 9.45 -18.68 2.01
N LEU A 130 10.26 -18.90 3.04
CA LEU A 130 11.06 -20.12 3.16
C LEU A 130 10.18 -21.38 3.24
N GLN A 131 9.08 -21.30 3.99
CA GLN A 131 8.12 -22.42 4.08
C GLN A 131 7.40 -22.63 2.74
N SER A 132 6.97 -21.57 2.05
CA SER A 132 6.32 -21.68 0.75
C SER A 132 7.22 -22.33 -0.30
N VAL A 133 8.54 -22.06 -0.27
CA VAL A 133 9.50 -22.75 -1.14
C VAL A 133 9.64 -24.24 -0.76
N ILE A 134 9.60 -24.59 0.53
CA ILE A 134 9.58 -25.98 0.99
C ILE A 134 8.29 -26.69 0.50
N ASP A 135 7.15 -26.03 0.61
CA ASP A 135 5.85 -26.60 0.20
C ASP A 135 5.80 -26.86 -1.32
N THR A 136 6.40 -25.96 -2.10
CA THR A 136 6.47 -26.05 -3.57
C THR A 136 7.71 -26.79 -4.09
N ARG A 137 8.52 -27.42 -3.25
CA ARG A 137 9.82 -28.04 -3.61
C ARG A 137 9.75 -29.10 -4.71
N LYS A 138 8.56 -29.71 -4.90
CA LYS A 138 8.33 -30.75 -5.94
C LYS A 138 7.96 -30.14 -7.30
N GLN A 139 7.58 -28.85 -7.34
CA GLN A 139 7.25 -28.15 -8.57
C GLN A 139 8.54 -27.72 -9.28
N PRO A 140 8.57 -27.62 -10.60
CA PRO A 140 9.73 -27.12 -11.33
C PRO A 140 10.01 -25.64 -10.97
N VAL A 141 11.25 -25.19 -11.23
CA VAL A 141 11.64 -23.81 -10.86
C VAL A 141 10.97 -22.73 -11.70
N ASP A 142 10.54 -23.10 -12.91
CA ASP A 142 9.79 -22.28 -13.86
C ASP A 142 8.25 -22.38 -13.69
N ASP A 143 7.77 -23.11 -12.69
CA ASP A 143 6.37 -23.02 -12.27
C ASP A 143 6.05 -21.57 -11.87
N ARG A 144 4.91 -21.06 -12.31
CA ARG A 144 4.55 -19.64 -12.12
C ARG A 144 4.53 -19.20 -10.65
N LEU A 145 4.08 -20.08 -9.75
CA LEU A 145 4.08 -19.76 -8.33
C LEU A 145 5.49 -19.77 -7.75
N VAL A 146 6.30 -20.75 -8.15
CA VAL A 146 7.70 -20.82 -7.70
C VAL A 146 8.49 -19.61 -8.18
N ASP A 147 8.35 -19.24 -9.44
CA ASP A 147 8.98 -18.04 -10.02
C ASP A 147 8.54 -16.77 -9.28
N TRP A 148 7.23 -16.61 -9.04
CA TRP A 148 6.69 -15.48 -8.28
C TRP A 148 7.26 -15.42 -6.86
N LEU A 149 7.36 -16.55 -6.14
CA LEU A 149 7.95 -16.60 -4.81
C LEU A 149 9.42 -16.13 -4.84
N PHE A 150 10.23 -16.60 -5.79
CA PHE A 150 11.61 -16.17 -5.91
C PHE A 150 11.76 -14.70 -6.35
N GLN A 151 10.83 -14.14 -7.09
CA GLN A 151 10.80 -12.72 -7.41
C GLN A 151 10.46 -11.89 -6.16
N ASN A 152 9.56 -12.39 -5.28
CA ASN A 152 9.01 -11.68 -4.13
C ASN A 152 9.34 -12.36 -2.78
N PRO A 153 10.61 -12.57 -2.41
CA PRO A 153 10.98 -13.30 -1.19
C PRO A 153 10.67 -12.51 0.09
N LEU A 154 10.63 -11.19 0.01
CA LEU A 154 10.41 -10.29 1.14
C LEU A 154 10.01 -8.91 0.62
N SER A 155 9.14 -8.20 1.34
CA SER A 155 8.78 -6.80 1.07
C SER A 155 8.68 -6.04 2.39
N ASP A 156 8.99 -4.74 2.40
CA ASP A 156 8.70 -3.85 3.51
C ASP A 156 7.30 -3.24 3.43
N GLY A 157 6.61 -3.41 2.28
CA GLY A 157 5.20 -3.13 2.09
C GLY A 157 4.27 -4.11 2.79
N GLY A 158 2.98 -3.81 2.82
CA GLY A 158 1.98 -4.70 3.41
C GLY A 158 0.59 -4.10 3.48
N THR A 159 -0.26 -4.73 4.29
CA THR A 159 -1.68 -4.44 4.38
C THR A 159 -2.18 -4.42 5.82
N PHE A 160 -3.41 -3.96 6.06
CA PHE A 160 -3.98 -3.91 7.41
C PHE A 160 -4.09 -5.30 8.06
N CYS A 161 -4.31 -6.38 7.30
CA CYS A 161 -4.36 -7.72 7.88
C CYS A 161 -3.03 -8.09 8.56
N GLY A 162 -1.90 -7.66 8.00
CA GLY A 162 -0.59 -7.82 8.64
C GLY A 162 -0.48 -7.09 9.97
N VAL A 163 -0.93 -5.83 10.05
CA VAL A 163 -0.95 -5.09 11.33
C VAL A 163 -1.80 -5.82 12.36
N TYR A 164 -3.00 -6.24 11.95
CA TYR A 164 -3.95 -6.93 12.81
C TYR A 164 -3.42 -8.26 13.34
N ASP A 165 -2.88 -9.10 12.46
CA ASP A 165 -2.36 -10.43 12.83
C ASP A 165 -1.10 -10.30 13.71
N LEU A 166 -0.17 -9.39 13.35
CA LEU A 166 1.07 -9.19 14.11
C LEU A 166 0.81 -8.59 15.49
N ALA A 167 -0.07 -7.59 15.60
CA ALA A 167 -0.42 -7.01 16.90
C ALA A 167 -1.11 -8.01 17.82
N ARG A 168 -1.94 -8.88 17.29
CA ARG A 168 -2.57 -9.97 18.06
C ARG A 168 -1.58 -11.06 18.47
N LYS A 169 -0.59 -11.38 17.62
CA LYS A 169 0.39 -12.43 17.87
C LYS A 169 1.52 -11.99 18.80
N TYR A 170 2.01 -10.77 18.63
CA TYR A 170 3.21 -10.26 19.31
C TYR A 170 2.94 -9.11 20.28
N GLY A 171 1.73 -8.57 20.31
CA GLY A 171 1.44 -7.38 21.09
C GLY A 171 1.98 -6.11 20.42
N VAL A 172 1.96 -5.00 21.16
CA VAL A 172 2.53 -3.72 20.76
C VAL A 172 3.28 -3.08 21.91
N VAL A 173 4.20 -2.18 21.61
CA VAL A 173 4.93 -1.42 22.63
C VAL A 173 4.91 0.07 22.28
N PRO A 174 5.01 0.99 23.26
CA PRO A 174 5.21 2.41 23.01
C PRO A 174 6.52 2.69 22.25
N ARG A 175 6.55 3.77 21.47
CA ARG A 175 7.71 4.15 20.65
C ARG A 175 9.00 4.28 21.47
N GLU A 176 8.92 4.87 22.65
CA GLU A 176 10.06 5.08 23.53
C GLU A 176 10.69 3.78 24.05
N VAL A 177 9.96 2.67 24.03
CA VAL A 177 10.43 1.34 24.48
C VAL A 177 11.32 0.68 23.43
N MET A 178 10.98 0.84 22.15
CA MET A 178 11.79 0.39 21.02
C MET A 178 11.78 1.47 19.94
N PRO A 179 12.70 2.43 20.00
CA PRO A 179 12.74 3.56 19.07
C PRO A 179 13.25 3.14 17.69
N GLU A 180 12.89 3.93 16.68
CA GLU A 180 13.37 3.74 15.31
C GLU A 180 14.91 3.79 15.24
N THR A 181 15.45 2.94 14.36
CA THR A 181 16.89 2.89 14.03
C THR A 181 17.16 3.53 12.67
N TRP A 182 18.44 3.74 12.31
CA TRP A 182 18.77 4.14 10.96
C TRP A 182 18.22 3.15 9.92
N SER A 183 18.41 1.84 10.15
CA SER A 183 17.98 0.80 9.20
C SER A 183 16.47 0.70 9.06
N SER A 184 15.70 0.96 10.12
CA SER A 184 14.25 0.98 10.04
C SER A 184 13.72 2.22 9.32
N ASN A 185 14.42 3.34 9.43
CA ASN A 185 14.11 4.56 8.68
C ASN A 185 14.59 4.54 7.22
N HIS A 186 15.45 3.57 6.84
CA HIS A 186 16.05 3.42 5.50
C HIS A 186 16.08 1.93 5.13
N THR A 187 14.93 1.34 4.87
CA THR A 187 14.74 -0.13 4.77
C THR A 187 15.36 -0.76 3.53
N SER A 188 15.56 -0.02 2.44
CA SER A 188 15.93 -0.56 1.12
C SER A 188 17.18 -1.44 1.14
N GLN A 189 18.26 -1.02 1.81
CA GLN A 189 19.52 -1.75 1.80
C GLN A 189 19.44 -3.06 2.60
N ILE A 190 18.87 -3.01 3.80
CA ILE A 190 18.72 -4.23 4.64
C ILE A 190 17.74 -5.21 4.02
N SER A 191 16.64 -4.73 3.41
CA SER A 191 15.69 -5.56 2.67
C SER A 191 16.37 -6.25 1.48
N MET A 192 17.20 -5.56 0.72
CA MET A 192 17.96 -6.15 -0.40
C MET A 192 18.87 -7.28 0.07
N LEU A 193 19.62 -7.07 1.14
CA LEU A 193 20.54 -8.10 1.69
C LEU A 193 19.77 -9.31 2.23
N LEU A 194 18.65 -9.09 2.92
CA LEU A 194 17.77 -10.17 3.37
C LEU A 194 17.18 -10.94 2.19
N LYS A 195 16.68 -10.27 1.15
CA LYS A 195 16.18 -10.90 -0.08
C LYS A 195 17.22 -11.80 -0.73
N TRP A 196 18.48 -11.38 -0.77
CA TRP A 196 19.57 -12.22 -1.31
C TRP A 196 19.79 -13.46 -0.44
N LYS A 197 19.86 -13.28 0.87
CA LYS A 197 20.10 -14.39 1.81
C LYS A 197 18.95 -15.40 1.82
N LEU A 198 17.73 -14.92 1.78
CA LEU A 198 16.53 -15.77 1.70
C LEU A 198 16.50 -16.61 0.41
N ARG A 199 16.85 -16.02 -0.74
CA ARG A 199 16.97 -16.77 -2.01
C ARG A 199 18.05 -17.85 -1.95
N GLU A 200 19.20 -17.56 -1.36
CA GLU A 200 20.28 -18.54 -1.14
C GLU A 200 19.80 -19.72 -0.28
N MET A 201 19.13 -19.44 0.84
CA MET A 201 18.55 -20.45 1.73
C MET A 201 17.52 -21.31 1.00
N ALA A 202 16.60 -20.67 0.28
CA ALA A 202 15.53 -21.30 -0.46
C ALA A 202 16.03 -22.24 -1.57
N LEU A 203 17.07 -21.84 -2.31
CA LEU A 203 17.77 -22.71 -3.28
C LEU A 203 18.40 -23.91 -2.58
N GLY A 204 18.96 -23.71 -1.39
CA GLY A 204 19.50 -24.79 -0.58
C GLY A 204 18.45 -25.86 -0.25
N TYR A 205 17.22 -25.48 0.07
CA TYR A 205 16.12 -26.44 0.36
C TYR A 205 15.72 -27.24 -0.88
N ARG A 206 15.65 -26.61 -2.05
CA ARG A 206 15.36 -27.29 -3.31
C ARG A 206 16.46 -28.32 -3.64
N LYS A 207 17.73 -27.94 -3.48
CA LYS A 207 18.88 -28.85 -3.64
C LYS A 207 18.85 -30.02 -2.65
N MET A 208 18.54 -29.77 -1.38
CA MET A 208 18.37 -30.83 -0.37
C MET A 208 17.26 -31.81 -0.79
N HIS A 209 16.16 -31.32 -1.37
CA HIS A 209 15.10 -32.17 -1.89
C HIS A 209 15.56 -33.01 -3.10
N GLU A 210 16.29 -32.43 -4.03
CA GLU A 210 16.87 -33.14 -5.20
C GLU A 210 17.88 -34.23 -4.75
N GLU A 211 18.61 -33.98 -3.68
CA GLU A 211 19.54 -34.94 -3.04
C GLU A 211 18.81 -36.03 -2.22
N GLY A 212 17.47 -36.02 -2.19
CA GLY A 212 16.66 -37.01 -1.49
C GLY A 212 16.56 -36.83 0.02
N LYS A 213 16.89 -35.64 0.56
CA LYS A 213 16.71 -35.34 1.98
C LYS A 213 15.24 -35.37 2.37
N SER A 214 14.96 -35.82 3.56
CA SER A 214 13.60 -35.86 4.11
C SER A 214 13.07 -34.43 4.39
N LEU A 215 11.74 -34.30 4.38
CA LEU A 215 11.09 -33.02 4.76
C LEU A 215 11.55 -32.55 6.14
N ARG A 216 11.68 -33.48 7.10
CA ARG A 216 12.13 -33.16 8.46
C ARG A 216 13.55 -32.54 8.49
N GLU A 217 14.47 -33.04 7.66
CA GLU A 217 15.82 -32.46 7.56
C GLU A 217 15.80 -31.05 6.96
N ILE A 218 14.95 -30.81 5.95
CA ILE A 218 14.79 -29.49 5.31
C ILE A 218 14.16 -28.50 6.30
N GLU A 219 13.12 -28.90 7.03
CA GLU A 219 12.49 -28.06 8.06
C GLU A 219 13.43 -27.75 9.24
N ALA A 220 14.25 -28.73 9.65
CA ALA A 220 15.26 -28.47 10.65
C ALA A 220 16.31 -27.45 10.18
N ARG A 221 16.72 -27.52 8.91
CA ARG A 221 17.60 -26.52 8.30
C ARG A 221 16.94 -25.14 8.26
N LYS A 222 15.65 -25.04 7.94
CA LYS A 222 14.90 -23.75 7.98
C LYS A 222 14.98 -23.10 9.35
N VAL A 223 14.85 -23.87 10.43
CA VAL A 223 14.96 -23.31 11.80
C VAL A 223 16.34 -22.71 12.05
N GLU A 224 17.40 -23.36 11.60
CA GLU A 224 18.76 -22.79 11.72
C GLU A 224 18.95 -21.55 10.85
N ASP A 225 18.40 -21.53 9.64
CA ASP A 225 18.45 -20.39 8.77
C ASP A 225 17.65 -19.19 9.34
N LEU A 226 16.51 -19.42 9.99
CA LEU A 226 15.76 -18.39 10.71
C LEU A 226 16.54 -17.77 11.89
N LYS A 227 17.47 -18.48 12.52
CA LYS A 227 18.38 -17.87 13.52
C LYS A 227 19.30 -16.83 12.85
N THR A 228 19.73 -17.08 11.63
CA THR A 228 20.51 -16.09 10.86
C THR A 228 19.65 -14.86 10.55
N VAL A 229 18.41 -15.04 10.11
CA VAL A 229 17.47 -13.93 9.87
C VAL A 229 17.25 -13.14 11.17
N TRP A 230 16.94 -13.82 12.27
CA TRP A 230 16.81 -13.20 13.59
C TRP A 230 18.03 -12.35 13.96
N HIS A 231 19.22 -12.90 13.79
CA HIS A 231 20.46 -12.17 14.09
C HIS A 231 20.61 -10.90 13.24
N ILE A 232 20.35 -10.98 11.93
CA ILE A 232 20.39 -9.82 11.05
C ILE A 232 19.37 -8.75 11.49
N LEU A 233 18.15 -9.16 11.81
CA LEU A 233 17.10 -8.25 12.27
C LEU A 233 17.45 -7.58 13.59
N THR A 234 18.06 -8.32 14.55
CA THR A 234 18.51 -7.73 15.82
C THR A 234 19.62 -6.68 15.64
N LEU A 235 20.52 -6.89 14.68
CA LEU A 235 21.55 -5.91 14.35
C LEU A 235 20.96 -4.66 13.68
N ALA A 236 19.92 -4.82 12.84
CA ALA A 236 19.34 -3.73 12.08
C ALA A 236 18.31 -2.92 12.87
N TYR A 237 17.47 -3.60 13.66
CA TYR A 237 16.28 -3.00 14.27
C TYR A 237 16.29 -3.00 15.79
N GLY A 238 17.25 -3.69 16.42
CA GLY A 238 17.31 -3.88 17.86
C GLY A 238 16.61 -5.16 18.32
N ILE A 239 16.65 -5.45 19.60
CA ILE A 239 16.08 -6.66 20.21
C ILE A 239 14.69 -6.31 20.74
N PRO A 240 13.61 -6.98 20.28
CA PRO A 240 12.28 -6.78 20.83
C PRO A 240 12.25 -7.07 22.34
N PRO A 241 11.70 -6.17 23.18
CA PRO A 241 11.65 -6.36 24.62
C PRO A 241 10.64 -7.46 24.99
N ALA A 242 10.98 -8.27 26.00
CA ALA A 242 10.07 -9.24 26.59
C ALA A 242 9.08 -8.58 27.56
N SER A 243 9.52 -7.56 28.32
CA SER A 243 8.70 -6.70 29.16
C SER A 243 9.29 -5.28 29.21
N PHE A 244 8.50 -4.32 29.66
CA PHE A 244 8.92 -2.93 29.78
C PHE A 244 8.06 -2.20 30.83
N SER A 245 8.65 -1.19 31.46
CA SER A 245 7.94 -0.28 32.35
C SER A 245 7.41 0.92 31.54
N TRP A 246 6.13 1.27 31.74
CA TRP A 246 5.51 2.41 31.08
C TRP A 246 4.72 3.27 32.04
N THR A 247 4.83 4.61 31.86
CA THR A 247 4.14 5.60 32.68
C THR A 247 2.97 6.19 31.90
N GLN A 248 1.77 5.92 32.36
CA GLN A 248 0.54 6.50 31.82
C GLN A 248 0.38 7.95 32.31
N ARG A 249 0.08 8.86 31.37
CA ARG A 249 -0.31 10.25 31.63
C ARG A 249 -1.65 10.52 30.97
N ASP A 250 -2.52 11.28 31.68
CA ASP A 250 -3.82 11.67 31.14
C ASP A 250 -3.70 12.84 30.15
N ALA A 251 -4.83 13.23 29.53
CA ALA A 251 -4.89 14.32 28.54
C ALA A 251 -4.44 15.70 29.07
N LYS A 252 -4.34 15.87 30.38
CA LYS A 252 -3.82 17.07 31.06
C LYS A 252 -2.37 16.92 31.50
N ASP A 253 -1.67 15.87 31.05
CA ASP A 253 -0.30 15.53 31.42
C ASP A 253 -0.13 15.15 32.91
N GLN A 254 -1.20 14.76 33.58
CA GLN A 254 -1.14 14.31 34.98
C GLN A 254 -0.69 12.85 35.04
N PHE A 255 0.12 12.53 36.03
CA PHE A 255 0.53 11.15 36.29
C PHE A 255 -0.69 10.31 36.69
N VAL A 256 -0.84 9.14 36.06
CA VAL A 256 -1.88 8.17 36.36
C VAL A 256 -1.30 6.94 37.05
N SER A 257 -0.33 6.29 36.41
CA SER A 257 0.32 5.09 36.95
C SER A 257 1.63 4.81 36.22
N THR A 258 2.52 4.04 36.87
CA THR A 258 3.65 3.35 36.23
C THR A 258 3.51 1.87 36.49
N ARG A 259 3.55 1.05 35.44
CA ARG A 259 3.44 -0.40 35.51
C ARG A 259 4.41 -1.07 34.56
N GLU A 260 4.77 -2.32 34.91
CA GLU A 260 5.43 -3.22 33.98
C GLU A 260 4.38 -3.95 33.13
N TYR A 261 4.69 -4.11 31.84
CA TYR A 261 3.85 -4.78 30.86
C TYR A 261 4.71 -5.70 30.00
N THR A 262 4.18 -6.84 29.61
CA THR A 262 4.59 -7.51 28.38
C THR A 262 3.93 -6.81 27.18
N PRO A 263 4.47 -6.93 25.96
CA PRO A 263 3.83 -6.35 24.76
C PRO A 263 2.37 -6.81 24.56
N GLN A 264 2.08 -8.07 24.90
CA GLN A 264 0.73 -8.64 24.82
C GLN A 264 -0.22 -8.01 25.85
N GLU A 265 0.21 -7.87 27.10
CA GLU A 265 -0.59 -7.22 28.15
C GLU A 265 -0.86 -5.76 27.80
N PHE A 266 0.11 -5.05 27.22
CA PHE A 266 -0.07 -3.68 26.77
C PHE A 266 -1.11 -3.60 25.65
N TYR A 267 -1.03 -4.50 24.65
CA TYR A 267 -2.02 -4.61 23.59
C TYR A 267 -3.42 -4.88 24.15
N GLN A 268 -3.59 -5.85 25.02
CA GLN A 268 -4.89 -6.19 25.62
C GLN A 268 -5.45 -5.06 26.50
N THR A 269 -4.57 -4.31 27.17
CA THR A 269 -5.00 -3.24 28.08
C THR A 269 -5.43 -1.99 27.33
N PHE A 270 -4.67 -1.55 26.31
CA PHE A 270 -4.83 -0.24 25.70
C PHE A 270 -5.50 -0.30 24.33
N MET A 271 -5.28 -1.36 23.56
CA MET A 271 -5.86 -1.48 22.23
C MET A 271 -7.28 -2.08 22.30
N ASP A 272 -8.04 -1.96 21.23
CA ASP A 272 -9.34 -2.61 21.09
C ASP A 272 -9.14 -4.05 20.57
N ALA A 273 -8.61 -4.92 21.46
CA ALA A 273 -8.16 -6.25 21.09
C ALA A 273 -9.26 -7.16 20.51
N ASP A 274 -10.53 -6.90 20.89
CA ASP A 274 -11.71 -7.64 20.39
C ASP A 274 -12.34 -7.01 19.14
N ALA A 275 -11.80 -5.90 18.64
CA ALA A 275 -12.33 -5.27 17.45
C ALA A 275 -12.20 -6.18 16.23
N GLU A 276 -13.29 -6.32 15.50
CA GLU A 276 -13.31 -7.01 14.21
C GLU A 276 -13.46 -5.99 13.07
N TYR A 277 -12.84 -6.29 11.94
CA TYR A 277 -12.79 -5.39 10.80
C TYR A 277 -13.21 -6.09 9.51
N VAL A 278 -13.87 -5.33 8.64
CA VAL A 278 -14.15 -5.70 7.25
C VAL A 278 -13.33 -4.83 6.33
N MET A 279 -12.65 -5.45 5.39
CA MET A 279 -12.02 -4.74 4.29
C MET A 279 -12.99 -4.65 3.13
N VAL A 280 -13.33 -3.42 2.74
CA VAL A 280 -14.08 -3.14 1.52
C VAL A 280 -13.14 -2.53 0.49
N MET A 281 -13.41 -2.81 -0.78
CA MET A 281 -12.60 -2.33 -1.88
C MET A 281 -13.49 -1.88 -3.04
N ASN A 282 -13.07 -0.85 -3.76
CA ASN A 282 -13.66 -0.47 -5.03
C ASN A 282 -12.76 -0.95 -6.18
N ASP A 283 -13.09 -2.13 -6.68
CA ASP A 283 -12.40 -2.79 -7.79
C ASP A 283 -13.34 -2.97 -8.99
N PRO A 284 -13.33 -2.04 -9.95
CA PRO A 284 -14.21 -2.10 -11.11
C PRO A 284 -13.81 -3.15 -12.15
N LEU A 285 -12.69 -3.89 -11.95
CA LEU A 285 -12.34 -5.03 -12.81
C LEU A 285 -13.20 -6.25 -12.52
N ARG A 286 -13.79 -6.34 -11.33
CA ARG A 286 -14.48 -7.52 -10.81
C ARG A 286 -15.92 -7.22 -10.44
N GLU A 287 -16.72 -8.26 -10.33
CA GLU A 287 -18.11 -8.15 -9.91
C GLU A 287 -18.21 -7.54 -8.50
N TYR A 288 -19.06 -6.54 -8.35
CA TYR A 288 -19.42 -5.99 -7.05
C TYR A 288 -20.27 -6.97 -6.23
N TYR A 289 -20.33 -6.74 -4.93
CA TYR A 289 -21.07 -7.55 -3.94
C TYR A 289 -20.57 -8.99 -3.83
N LYS A 290 -19.30 -9.22 -4.19
CA LYS A 290 -18.59 -10.48 -4.02
C LYS A 290 -17.37 -10.31 -3.13
N VAL A 291 -17.00 -11.41 -2.48
CA VAL A 291 -15.80 -11.48 -1.64
C VAL A 291 -14.68 -12.12 -2.44
N TYR A 292 -13.51 -11.52 -2.34
CA TYR A 292 -12.29 -11.99 -2.99
C TYR A 292 -11.18 -12.19 -1.96
N GLU A 293 -10.35 -13.20 -2.18
CA GLU A 293 -9.18 -13.53 -1.38
C GLU A 293 -7.96 -13.58 -2.29
N ILE A 294 -6.85 -12.96 -1.86
CA ILE A 294 -5.61 -12.96 -2.61
C ILE A 294 -4.67 -13.97 -1.98
N GLU A 295 -4.27 -14.98 -2.77
CA GLU A 295 -3.35 -16.01 -2.31
C GLU A 295 -1.98 -15.40 -2.00
N TYR A 296 -1.38 -15.83 -0.89
CA TYR A 296 -0.09 -15.34 -0.37
C TYR A 296 -0.05 -13.88 0.09
N ASP A 297 -1.14 -13.10 -0.03
CA ASP A 297 -1.20 -11.75 0.54
C ASP A 297 -1.50 -11.83 2.05
N ARG A 298 -0.52 -12.30 2.80
CA ARG A 298 -0.49 -12.40 4.26
C ARG A 298 0.93 -12.20 4.77
N HIS A 299 1.05 -11.88 6.04
CA HIS A 299 2.34 -11.56 6.65
C HIS A 299 2.93 -12.73 7.43
N THR A 300 2.09 -13.61 7.98
CA THR A 300 2.52 -14.80 8.73
C THR A 300 2.08 -16.06 8.00
N TYR A 301 2.80 -17.16 8.19
CA TYR A 301 2.45 -18.43 7.53
C TYR A 301 1.09 -18.97 8.04
N ASP A 302 0.81 -18.80 9.32
CA ASP A 302 -0.43 -19.16 10.00
C ASP A 302 -1.51 -18.07 9.96
N GLY A 303 -1.23 -16.93 9.34
CA GLY A 303 -2.14 -15.81 9.18
C GLY A 303 -3.16 -15.98 8.07
N ARG A 304 -4.07 -15.02 7.99
CA ARG A 304 -5.11 -14.98 6.96
C ARG A 304 -4.61 -14.24 5.72
N ASN A 305 -4.90 -14.80 4.56
CA ASN A 305 -4.75 -14.04 3.33
C ASN A 305 -5.66 -12.80 3.37
N TRP A 306 -5.32 -11.80 2.61
CA TRP A 306 -6.19 -10.66 2.46
C TRP A 306 -7.51 -11.05 1.81
N VAL A 307 -8.61 -10.70 2.50
CA VAL A 307 -9.99 -10.86 2.02
C VAL A 307 -10.65 -9.50 1.95
N TYR A 308 -11.34 -9.20 0.86
CA TYR A 308 -12.11 -7.97 0.72
C TYR A 308 -13.49 -8.21 0.12
N LEU A 309 -14.46 -7.39 0.54
CA LEU A 309 -15.76 -7.27 -0.09
C LEU A 309 -15.69 -6.17 -1.15
N ASN A 310 -15.96 -6.50 -2.41
CA ASN A 310 -15.96 -5.54 -3.50
C ASN A 310 -17.28 -4.78 -3.57
N LEU A 311 -17.23 -3.44 -3.43
CA LEU A 311 -18.40 -2.57 -3.44
C LEU A 311 -18.19 -1.37 -4.39
N PRO A 312 -19.28 -0.81 -4.97
CA PRO A 312 -19.24 0.51 -5.59
C PRO A 312 -18.82 1.59 -4.58
N ALA A 313 -18.18 2.67 -5.03
CA ALA A 313 -17.74 3.75 -4.14
C ALA A 313 -18.88 4.38 -3.34
N ASP A 314 -20.05 4.55 -3.96
CA ASP A 314 -21.25 5.09 -3.32
C ASP A 314 -21.77 4.23 -2.15
N GLU A 315 -21.48 2.93 -2.15
CA GLU A 315 -21.81 2.02 -1.04
C GLU A 315 -20.73 2.04 0.06
N ILE A 316 -19.50 2.43 -0.27
CA ILE A 316 -18.36 2.52 0.67
C ILE A 316 -18.44 3.84 1.48
N LYS A 317 -18.76 4.96 0.83
CA LYS A 317 -18.81 6.29 1.47
C LYS A 317 -19.69 6.34 2.72
N PRO A 318 -20.94 5.82 2.72
CA PRO A 318 -21.77 5.80 3.93
C PRO A 318 -21.15 5.06 5.11
N LEU A 319 -20.38 3.99 4.86
CA LEU A 319 -19.68 3.23 5.89
C LEU A 319 -18.57 4.08 6.53
N GLY A 320 -17.83 4.80 5.70
CA GLY A 320 -16.79 5.75 6.15
C GLY A 320 -17.40 6.88 6.99
N ILE A 321 -18.48 7.50 6.53
CA ILE A 321 -19.21 8.55 7.25
C ILE A 321 -19.68 8.05 8.63
N ALA A 322 -20.24 6.84 8.68
CA ALA A 322 -20.72 6.24 9.94
C ALA A 322 -19.60 6.06 10.97
N SER A 323 -18.40 5.62 10.51
CA SER A 323 -17.22 5.47 11.36
C SER A 323 -16.72 6.82 11.88
N LEU A 324 -16.58 7.82 10.99
CA LEU A 324 -16.06 9.15 11.34
C LEU A 324 -17.05 9.92 12.26
N ARG A 325 -18.35 9.75 12.07
CA ARG A 325 -19.37 10.31 12.96
C ARG A 325 -19.20 9.82 14.41
N ASP A 326 -18.76 8.58 14.62
CA ASP A 326 -18.42 8.03 15.95
C ASP A 326 -16.92 8.24 16.30
N THR A 327 -16.28 9.20 15.66
CA THR A 327 -14.87 9.58 15.92
C THR A 327 -13.92 8.36 15.85
N THR A 328 -14.13 7.48 14.86
CA THR A 328 -13.31 6.28 14.65
C THR A 328 -12.60 6.37 13.31
N ALA A 329 -11.26 6.50 13.37
CA ALA A 329 -10.40 6.53 12.19
C ALA A 329 -10.37 5.18 11.48
N MET A 330 -10.05 5.21 10.19
CA MET A 330 -10.01 4.02 9.35
C MET A 330 -8.70 3.94 8.55
N TYR A 331 -8.29 2.70 8.27
CA TYR A 331 -7.22 2.45 7.30
C TYR A 331 -7.78 2.68 5.89
N PHE A 332 -7.09 3.52 5.14
CA PHE A 332 -7.44 3.91 3.78
C PHE A 332 -6.25 3.65 2.86
N SER A 333 -6.45 3.14 1.65
CA SER A 333 -5.38 3.04 0.67
C SER A 333 -5.82 3.49 -0.73
N CYS A 334 -4.88 4.08 -1.46
CA CYS A 334 -5.14 4.77 -2.71
C CYS A 334 -3.89 4.82 -3.61
N ASP A 335 -4.04 5.37 -4.81
CA ASP A 335 -2.94 5.76 -5.69
C ASP A 335 -2.58 7.24 -5.44
N VAL A 336 -1.85 7.47 -4.34
CA VAL A 336 -1.59 8.82 -3.81
C VAL A 336 -0.84 9.73 -4.77
N GLY A 337 -0.03 9.17 -5.68
CA GLY A 337 0.79 9.95 -6.62
C GLY A 337 -0.02 10.66 -7.72
N LYS A 338 -1.29 10.30 -7.90
CA LYS A 338 -2.12 10.84 -8.98
C LYS A 338 -2.78 12.16 -8.56
N TYR A 339 -2.54 13.20 -9.35
CA TYR A 339 -3.11 14.54 -9.12
C TYR A 339 -2.88 15.07 -7.69
N PHE A 340 -1.76 14.69 -7.08
CA PHE A 340 -1.35 15.14 -5.76
C PHE A 340 -0.51 16.40 -5.83
N ASN A 341 -1.04 17.52 -5.34
CA ASN A 341 -0.27 18.75 -5.16
C ASN A 341 0.43 18.71 -3.80
N ARG A 342 1.74 18.50 -3.83
CA ARG A 342 2.57 18.37 -2.61
C ARG A 342 2.72 19.70 -1.85
N ASP A 343 2.65 20.83 -2.54
CA ASP A 343 2.91 22.15 -1.97
C ASP A 343 1.78 22.59 -1.03
N ASN A 344 0.53 22.25 -1.39
CA ASN A 344 -0.65 22.59 -0.59
C ASN A 344 -1.32 21.38 0.10
N GLY A 345 -0.85 20.16 -0.13
CA GLY A 345 -1.39 18.95 0.49
C GLY A 345 -2.76 18.53 -0.01
N THR A 346 -3.09 18.82 -1.29
CA THR A 346 -4.40 18.47 -1.86
C THR A 346 -4.33 17.32 -2.85
N LEU A 347 -5.34 16.47 -2.79
CA LEU A 347 -5.65 15.39 -3.73
C LEU A 347 -6.93 15.80 -4.48
N ASP A 348 -6.76 16.36 -5.69
CA ASP A 348 -7.85 16.93 -6.49
C ASP A 348 -7.55 16.72 -7.96
N LEU A 349 -8.52 16.23 -8.75
CA LEU A 349 -8.39 15.99 -10.18
C LEU A 349 -8.04 17.27 -10.96
N ARG A 350 -8.34 18.43 -10.38
CA ARG A 350 -8.07 19.74 -10.96
C ARG A 350 -6.67 20.29 -10.69
N ASN A 351 -5.86 19.61 -9.86
CA ASN A 351 -4.52 20.10 -9.51
C ASN A 351 -3.61 20.28 -10.72
N PHE A 352 -3.79 19.46 -11.77
CA PHE A 352 -2.93 19.47 -12.95
C PHE A 352 -3.74 19.34 -14.24
N ASP A 353 -3.55 20.28 -15.16
CA ASP A 353 -4.09 20.22 -16.52
C ASP A 353 -3.01 19.79 -17.52
N TYR A 354 -2.68 18.49 -17.49
CA TYR A 354 -1.74 17.90 -18.45
C TYR A 354 -2.27 17.95 -19.89
N GLY A 355 -3.60 17.92 -20.06
CA GLY A 355 -4.25 17.94 -21.37
C GLY A 355 -3.97 19.22 -22.11
N SER A 356 -4.22 20.37 -21.50
CA SER A 356 -3.95 21.69 -22.07
C SER A 356 -2.45 21.92 -22.30
N LEU A 357 -1.59 21.48 -21.37
CA LEU A 357 -0.14 21.63 -21.52
C LEU A 357 0.40 20.85 -22.72
N LEU A 358 -0.09 19.63 -22.97
CA LEU A 358 0.46 18.72 -23.97
C LEU A 358 -0.39 18.66 -25.28
N GLY A 359 -1.51 19.38 -25.33
CA GLY A 359 -2.41 19.39 -26.49
C GLY A 359 -3.05 18.03 -26.79
N THR A 360 -3.35 17.22 -25.74
CA THR A 360 -3.93 15.88 -25.86
C THR A 360 -4.92 15.61 -24.72
N THR A 361 -5.49 14.40 -24.68
CA THR A 361 -6.43 14.00 -23.62
C THR A 361 -5.97 12.73 -22.92
N PHE A 362 -6.37 12.57 -21.66
CA PHE A 362 -6.10 11.40 -20.82
C PHE A 362 -7.42 10.83 -20.32
N ASN A 363 -8.10 10.01 -21.12
CA ASN A 363 -9.51 9.66 -20.94
C ASN A 363 -9.75 8.29 -20.29
N MET A 364 -8.69 7.58 -19.82
CA MET A 364 -8.90 6.29 -19.16
C MET A 364 -9.70 6.45 -17.86
N ASN A 365 -10.80 5.73 -17.75
CA ASN A 365 -11.53 5.58 -16.49
C ASN A 365 -10.76 4.68 -15.50
N LYS A 366 -11.23 4.58 -14.25
CA LYS A 366 -10.59 3.80 -13.19
C LYS A 366 -10.35 2.34 -13.59
N ARG A 367 -11.35 1.68 -14.23
CA ARG A 367 -11.23 0.30 -14.69
C ARG A 367 -10.12 0.14 -15.72
N GLU A 368 -10.06 1.04 -16.69
CA GLU A 368 -9.05 1.01 -17.75
C GLU A 368 -7.65 1.28 -17.21
N ARG A 369 -7.50 2.22 -16.27
CA ARG A 369 -6.22 2.49 -15.61
C ARG A 369 -5.69 1.28 -14.84
N ILE A 370 -6.55 0.55 -14.12
CA ILE A 370 -6.14 -0.66 -13.40
C ILE A 370 -5.78 -1.76 -14.40
N LEU A 371 -6.61 -1.98 -15.42
CA LEU A 371 -6.39 -3.01 -16.44
C LEU A 371 -5.04 -2.84 -17.16
N THR A 372 -4.63 -1.60 -17.39
CA THR A 372 -3.40 -1.24 -18.12
C THR A 372 -2.20 -0.99 -17.19
N HIS A 373 -2.33 -1.25 -15.89
CA HIS A 373 -1.31 -0.96 -14.86
C HIS A 373 -0.94 0.52 -14.74
N ALA A 374 -1.79 1.45 -15.23
CA ALA A 374 -1.59 2.88 -15.07
C ALA A 374 -1.96 3.39 -13.66
N SER A 375 -2.67 2.60 -12.87
CA SER A 375 -3.02 2.91 -11.48
C SER A 375 -3.10 1.63 -10.65
N ALA A 376 -2.55 1.70 -9.43
CA ALA A 376 -2.61 0.65 -8.43
C ALA A 376 -2.63 1.28 -7.03
N SER A 377 -2.96 0.48 -6.00
CA SER A 377 -2.86 0.95 -4.62
C SER A 377 -1.39 1.05 -4.20
N SER A 378 -0.88 2.26 -4.12
CA SER A 378 0.54 2.55 -3.88
C SER A 378 0.84 3.03 -2.44
N HIS A 379 -0.18 3.52 -1.71
CA HIS A 379 0.04 4.14 -0.39
C HIS A 379 -1.15 3.94 0.54
N ALA A 380 -0.85 3.78 1.82
CA ALA A 380 -1.84 3.71 2.89
C ALA A 380 -1.75 4.96 3.79
N MET A 381 -2.91 5.47 4.21
CA MET A 381 -3.06 6.64 5.08
C MET A 381 -4.26 6.43 6.03
N THR A 382 -4.33 7.22 7.10
CA THR A 382 -5.43 7.15 8.05
C THR A 382 -6.53 8.12 7.65
N LEU A 383 -7.71 7.63 7.30
CA LEU A 383 -8.88 8.46 7.03
C LEU A 383 -9.45 8.95 8.36
N ILE A 384 -9.42 10.27 8.58
CA ILE A 384 -9.71 10.92 9.85
C ILE A 384 -10.84 11.96 9.80
N GLY A 385 -11.22 12.44 8.62
CA GLY A 385 -12.27 13.45 8.52
C GLY A 385 -13.10 13.37 7.26
N VAL A 386 -14.30 13.91 7.33
CA VAL A 386 -15.21 14.09 6.19
C VAL A 386 -16.03 15.36 6.37
N ASP A 387 -16.13 16.12 5.28
CA ASP A 387 -17.08 17.21 5.17
C ASP A 387 -18.29 16.75 4.37
N VAL A 388 -19.46 16.74 5.00
CA VAL A 388 -20.70 16.19 4.45
C VAL A 388 -21.87 17.09 4.79
N ASP A 389 -22.69 17.37 3.80
CA ASP A 389 -24.01 17.96 4.02
C ASP A 389 -24.88 16.95 4.76
N THR A 390 -25.20 17.23 6.01
CA THR A 390 -25.95 16.32 6.92
C THR A 390 -27.41 16.09 6.51
N LEU A 391 -27.95 16.92 5.61
CA LEU A 391 -29.32 16.77 5.10
C LEU A 391 -29.37 15.85 3.88
N THR A 392 -28.39 15.98 2.97
CA THR A 392 -28.36 15.25 1.72
C THR A 392 -27.39 14.07 1.72
N ASN A 393 -26.49 13.99 2.72
CA ASN A 393 -25.32 13.11 2.79
C ASN A 393 -24.35 13.28 1.60
N LYS A 394 -24.38 14.41 0.90
CA LYS A 394 -23.43 14.72 -0.17
C LYS A 394 -22.10 15.07 0.46
N VAL A 395 -21.07 14.33 0.10
CA VAL A 395 -19.68 14.58 0.52
C VAL A 395 -19.07 15.66 -0.38
N SER A 396 -18.30 16.55 0.21
CA SER A 396 -17.49 17.54 -0.51
C SER A 396 -16.01 17.15 -0.52
N LYS A 397 -15.48 16.71 0.63
CA LYS A 397 -14.07 16.41 0.81
C LYS A 397 -13.83 15.49 2.00
N TRP A 398 -12.63 14.90 2.03
CA TRP A 398 -12.16 14.00 3.08
C TRP A 398 -10.83 14.51 3.64
N GLU A 399 -10.54 14.22 4.92
CA GLU A 399 -9.27 14.49 5.56
C GLU A 399 -8.51 13.20 5.85
N ILE A 400 -7.21 13.22 5.58
CA ILE A 400 -6.34 12.06 5.73
C ILE A 400 -5.12 12.47 6.56
N GLU A 401 -4.78 11.70 7.60
CA GLU A 401 -3.49 11.75 8.28
C GLU A 401 -2.49 10.92 7.50
N ASN A 402 -1.39 11.55 7.07
CA ASN A 402 -0.30 10.90 6.37
C ASN A 402 0.86 10.57 7.34
N SER A 403 1.76 9.70 6.93
CA SER A 403 2.94 9.30 7.67
C SER A 403 4.25 9.83 7.07
N TRP A 404 4.25 11.10 6.63
CA TRP A 404 5.42 11.78 6.04
C TRP A 404 5.89 12.97 6.87
N GLY A 405 5.61 12.97 8.18
CA GLY A 405 5.96 14.03 9.09
C GLY A 405 5.08 15.28 8.95
N LYS A 406 5.20 16.18 9.93
CA LYS A 406 4.38 17.41 10.02
C LYS A 406 4.64 18.42 8.89
N SER A 407 5.79 18.40 8.26
CA SER A 407 6.14 19.31 7.18
C SER A 407 5.49 18.97 5.84
N SER A 408 4.92 17.77 5.71
CA SER A 408 4.21 17.32 4.50
C SER A 408 2.76 17.78 4.56
N GLY A 409 2.25 18.32 3.44
CA GLY A 409 0.88 18.80 3.34
C GLY A 409 0.52 19.83 4.40
N TRP A 410 -0.72 19.79 4.88
CA TRP A 410 -1.20 20.70 5.92
C TRP A 410 -0.98 20.07 7.31
N ASN A 411 0.13 20.41 7.96
CA ASN A 411 0.51 19.86 9.28
C ASN A 411 0.53 18.31 9.33
N GLY A 412 0.98 17.66 8.26
CA GLY A 412 1.01 16.19 8.14
C GLY A 412 -0.29 15.56 7.67
N LYS A 413 -1.27 16.36 7.32
CA LYS A 413 -2.56 15.94 6.80
C LYS A 413 -2.72 16.32 5.33
N LEU A 414 -3.60 15.63 4.61
CA LEU A 414 -3.98 15.92 3.24
C LEU A 414 -5.49 16.11 3.15
N VAL A 415 -5.90 16.98 2.24
CA VAL A 415 -7.31 17.18 1.89
C VAL A 415 -7.57 16.53 0.53
N MET A 416 -8.59 15.71 0.46
CA MET A 416 -8.97 14.96 -0.73
C MET A 416 -10.39 15.31 -1.15
N THR A 417 -10.60 15.69 -2.42
CA THR A 417 -11.95 15.89 -2.94
C THR A 417 -12.72 14.58 -3.09
N ASP A 418 -14.04 14.63 -3.09
CA ASP A 418 -14.88 13.43 -3.23
C ASP A 418 -14.73 12.80 -4.63
N GLU A 419 -14.53 13.61 -5.66
CA GLU A 419 -14.25 13.16 -7.03
C GLU A 419 -12.91 12.41 -7.11
N TRP A 420 -11.88 12.89 -6.41
CA TRP A 420 -10.61 12.19 -6.34
C TRP A 420 -10.73 10.87 -5.56
N PHE A 421 -11.50 10.84 -4.48
CA PHE A 421 -11.81 9.62 -3.74
C PHE A 421 -12.38 8.54 -4.68
N ASP A 422 -13.37 8.88 -5.51
CA ASP A 422 -13.99 7.93 -6.44
C ASP A 422 -12.98 7.33 -7.43
N GLU A 423 -12.07 8.15 -7.92
CA GLU A 423 -11.13 7.76 -8.99
C GLU A 423 -9.91 6.99 -8.48
N TYR A 424 -9.42 7.28 -7.26
CA TYR A 424 -8.12 6.78 -6.80
C TYR A 424 -8.12 6.06 -5.45
N MET A 425 -9.26 6.02 -4.73
CA MET A 425 -9.43 5.16 -3.58
C MET A 425 -9.51 3.69 -4.03
N PHE A 426 -8.83 2.81 -3.32
CA PHE A 426 -8.94 1.37 -3.51
C PHE A 426 -9.60 0.69 -2.32
N ARG A 427 -9.13 0.94 -1.10
CA ARG A 427 -9.45 0.14 0.09
C ARG A 427 -9.82 1.00 1.27
N LEU A 428 -10.82 0.53 2.02
CA LEU A 428 -11.19 1.07 3.32
C LEU A 428 -11.38 -0.09 4.29
N VAL A 429 -10.74 -0.03 5.46
CA VAL A 429 -10.90 -1.03 6.52
C VAL A 429 -11.77 -0.42 7.62
N ILE A 430 -12.88 -1.08 7.88
CA ILE A 430 -13.94 -0.54 8.72
C ILE A 430 -14.24 -1.51 9.86
N ASN A 431 -14.38 -0.99 11.07
CA ASN A 431 -14.84 -1.79 12.20
C ASN A 431 -16.26 -2.32 11.92
N THR A 432 -16.48 -3.61 12.16
CA THR A 432 -17.77 -4.29 11.89
C THR A 432 -18.98 -3.60 12.52
N LYS A 433 -18.78 -2.85 13.60
CA LYS A 433 -19.80 -2.03 14.25
C LYS A 433 -20.50 -1.05 13.30
N TYR A 434 -19.80 -0.55 12.28
CA TYR A 434 -20.33 0.45 11.34
C TYR A 434 -20.77 -0.16 10.00
N VAL A 435 -20.69 -1.49 9.88
CA VAL A 435 -21.01 -2.21 8.65
C VAL A 435 -22.41 -2.81 8.76
N PRO A 436 -23.36 -2.47 7.86
CA PRO A 436 -24.69 -3.06 7.83
C PRO A 436 -24.65 -4.59 7.73
N GLN A 437 -25.60 -5.27 8.38
CA GLN A 437 -25.65 -6.74 8.43
C GLN A 437 -25.60 -7.39 7.05
N LYS A 438 -26.25 -6.80 6.05
CA LYS A 438 -26.21 -7.30 4.66
C LYS A 438 -24.79 -7.49 4.11
N TYR A 439 -23.85 -6.58 4.44
CA TYR A 439 -22.47 -6.67 4.00
C TYR A 439 -21.63 -7.63 4.86
N LEU A 440 -21.93 -7.72 6.16
CA LEU A 440 -21.33 -8.73 7.03
C LEU A 440 -21.70 -10.15 6.57
N ASP A 441 -22.94 -10.37 6.15
CA ASP A 441 -23.40 -11.65 5.63
C ASP A 441 -22.73 -11.99 4.28
N MET A 442 -22.54 -10.98 3.42
CA MET A 442 -21.75 -11.15 2.19
C MET A 442 -20.29 -11.50 2.51
N TYR A 443 -19.65 -10.77 3.44
CA TYR A 443 -18.24 -10.95 3.80
C TYR A 443 -17.94 -12.35 4.37
N ARG A 444 -18.93 -13.05 4.93
CA ARG A 444 -18.81 -14.42 5.45
C ARG A 444 -18.91 -15.49 4.37
N GLN A 445 -19.26 -15.12 3.15
CA GLN A 445 -19.35 -16.08 2.04
C GLN A 445 -17.97 -16.57 1.65
N LYS A 446 -17.94 -17.75 0.97
CA LYS A 446 -16.68 -18.29 0.45
C LYS A 446 -16.11 -17.33 -0.59
N PRO A 447 -14.85 -16.85 -0.42
CA PRO A 447 -14.25 -15.92 -1.35
C PRO A 447 -13.90 -16.56 -2.69
N VAL A 448 -13.92 -15.75 -3.73
CA VAL A 448 -13.29 -16.06 -5.01
C VAL A 448 -11.77 -15.85 -4.84
N ARG A 449 -10.99 -16.89 -5.11
CA ARG A 449 -9.54 -16.82 -4.98
C ARG A 449 -8.90 -16.13 -6.17
N LEU A 450 -8.02 -15.21 -5.90
CA LEU A 450 -7.18 -14.50 -6.85
C LEU A 450 -5.73 -14.94 -6.66
N PRO A 451 -4.95 -15.03 -7.74
CA PRO A 451 -3.56 -15.46 -7.63
C PRO A 451 -2.71 -14.38 -6.96
N ALA A 452 -1.56 -14.78 -6.39
CA ALA A 452 -0.60 -13.89 -5.76
C ALA A 452 -0.05 -12.79 -6.69
N TRP A 453 -0.04 -13.04 -7.99
CA TRP A 453 0.40 -12.09 -9.04
C TRP A 453 -0.75 -11.28 -9.66
N ASP A 454 -1.83 -11.10 -8.93
CA ASP A 454 -2.92 -10.25 -9.39
C ASP A 454 -2.45 -8.80 -9.58
N PRO A 455 -2.78 -8.13 -10.70
CA PRO A 455 -2.27 -6.80 -11.03
C PRO A 455 -2.55 -5.72 -9.99
N LEU A 456 -3.64 -5.85 -9.23
CA LEU A 456 -4.00 -4.91 -8.17
C LEU A 456 -3.10 -5.03 -6.93
N PHE A 457 -2.39 -6.15 -6.80
CA PHE A 457 -1.63 -6.52 -5.61
C PHE A 457 -0.17 -6.80 -5.91
N ALA A 458 0.21 -6.82 -7.19
CA ALA A 458 1.59 -6.92 -7.60
C ALA A 458 2.34 -5.69 -7.08
N SER A 459 3.06 -5.94 -6.00
CA SER A 459 4.16 -5.15 -5.40
C SER A 459 4.13 -3.64 -5.62
N GLY A 460 3.87 -2.91 -4.57
CA GLY A 460 4.24 -1.50 -4.47
C GLY A 460 5.75 -1.32 -4.24
N ASP A 461 6.58 -1.99 -5.03
CA ASP A 461 8.04 -1.79 -5.04
C ASP A 461 8.42 -0.85 -6.20
N GLU A 462 7.89 0.39 -6.23
CA GLU A 462 8.44 1.50 -6.98
C GLU A 462 8.80 2.68 -6.07
#